data_f1b0856a1b1f4305b07b11bce1d3a899
#
_entry.id   f1b0856a1b1f4305b07b11bce1d3a899
#
_cell.length_a   1.000
_cell.length_b   1.000
_cell.length_c   1.000
_cell.angle_alpha   90.00
_cell.angle_beta   90.00
_cell.angle_gamma   90.00
#
_symmetry.space_group_name_H-M   'P 1'
#
loop_
_entity.id
_entity.type
_entity.pdbx_description
1 polymer ?
#
loop_
_entity_poly.entity_id
_entity_poly.type
_entity_poly.pdbx_seq_one_letter_code
_entity_poly.pdbx_strand_id
1 'polypeptide(L)'
;MPQGLNASARLTVYESVLLARKQLTPGWAVHDDELKLVDEILDALGITALSFRNLGELSGGQQQLVSIAQTLVREPHILLMDEPTSALDMHRQVQVLTFMRDLARKRQVIVFIAIHDLNQALRFADQVLVIADGTARASGPSHEVINEQMLREVYRVEARIERCSRGEHHILIDDIV
;
A
#
# COMPACT_ATOMS: atom_id res chain seq x y z
N MET A 1 -8.48 36.29 -29.15
CA MET A 1 -8.34 34.91 -28.65
C MET A 1 -7.95 35.00 -27.19
N PRO A 2 -8.78 34.61 -26.24
CA PRO A 2 -8.34 34.51 -24.85
C PRO A 2 -7.43 33.29 -24.72
N GLN A 3 -6.18 33.54 -24.35
CA GLN A 3 -5.22 32.51 -24.00
C GLN A 3 -5.75 31.73 -22.80
N GLY A 4 -5.74 30.39 -22.93
CA GLY A 4 -6.36 29.48 -22.00
C GLY A 4 -5.95 29.74 -20.56
N LEU A 5 -6.95 29.81 -19.72
CA LEU A 5 -6.85 29.65 -18.28
C LEU A 5 -6.35 28.21 -17.99
N ASN A 6 -5.03 28.02 -18.02
CA ASN A 6 -4.41 26.91 -17.33
C ASN A 6 -4.49 27.16 -15.80
N ALA A 7 -5.71 27.19 -15.31
CA ALA A 7 -5.96 27.06 -13.88
C ALA A 7 -5.77 25.58 -13.53
N SER A 8 -4.52 25.11 -13.53
CA SER A 8 -4.18 23.92 -12.75
C SER A 8 -4.42 24.30 -11.30
N ALA A 9 -5.58 23.97 -10.77
CA ALA A 9 -5.88 24.14 -9.35
C ALA A 9 -4.74 23.48 -8.56
N ARG A 10 -3.93 24.28 -7.88
CA ARG A 10 -2.85 23.79 -7.03
C ARG A 10 -3.49 23.30 -5.74
N LEU A 11 -3.89 22.03 -5.72
CA LEU A 11 -4.43 21.40 -4.53
C LEU A 11 -3.29 21.07 -3.56
N THR A 12 -3.51 21.35 -2.30
CA THR A 12 -2.70 20.84 -1.20
C THR A 12 -2.99 19.36 -0.99
N VAL A 13 -2.13 18.67 -0.26
CA VAL A 13 -2.35 17.27 0.15
C VAL A 13 -3.69 17.14 0.87
N TYR A 14 -3.95 18.00 1.86
CA TYR A 14 -5.19 17.98 2.65
C TYR A 14 -6.43 18.12 1.78
N GLU A 15 -6.45 19.14 0.92
CA GLU A 15 -7.56 19.39 0.00
C GLU A 15 -7.78 18.22 -0.96
N SER A 16 -6.69 17.61 -1.45
CA SER A 16 -6.78 16.47 -2.37
C SER A 16 -7.38 15.22 -1.72
N VAL A 17 -7.04 14.95 -0.46
CA VAL A 17 -7.58 13.82 0.31
C VAL A 17 -9.04 14.10 0.68
N LEU A 18 -9.35 15.31 1.14
CA LEU A 18 -10.73 15.71 1.43
C LEU A 18 -11.61 15.66 0.17
N LEU A 19 -11.11 16.11 -0.97
CA LEU A 19 -11.82 16.02 -2.24
C LEU A 19 -12.11 14.57 -2.64
N ALA A 20 -11.18 13.65 -2.39
CA ALA A 20 -11.39 12.23 -2.64
C ALA A 20 -12.54 11.66 -1.78
N ARG A 21 -12.71 12.12 -0.55
CA ARG A 21 -13.86 11.80 0.31
C ARG A 21 -15.16 12.37 -0.28
N LYS A 22 -15.14 13.63 -0.68
CA LYS A 22 -16.32 14.35 -1.20
C LYS A 22 -16.86 13.80 -2.52
N GLN A 23 -16.07 13.07 -3.29
CA GLN A 23 -16.55 12.40 -4.49
C GLN A 23 -17.58 11.28 -4.21
N LEU A 24 -17.64 10.78 -2.98
CA LEU A 24 -18.55 9.69 -2.58
C LEU A 24 -19.74 10.19 -1.76
N THR A 25 -19.68 11.41 -1.22
CA THR A 25 -20.72 11.98 -0.36
C THR A 25 -21.53 13.02 -1.12
N PRO A 26 -22.88 13.06 -0.97
CA PRO A 26 -23.70 14.10 -1.59
C PRO A 26 -23.39 15.47 -1.01
N GLY A 27 -23.27 16.48 -1.90
CA GLY A 27 -23.05 17.86 -1.52
C GLY A 27 -21.60 18.23 -1.21
N TRP A 28 -21.34 19.54 -1.11
CA TRP A 28 -20.01 20.12 -0.89
C TRP A 28 -19.77 20.63 0.55
N ALA A 29 -20.79 20.52 1.41
CA ALA A 29 -20.61 20.86 2.82
C ALA A 29 -19.61 19.89 3.45
N VAL A 30 -18.61 20.43 4.13
CA VAL A 30 -17.60 19.65 4.85
C VAL A 30 -18.04 19.53 6.31
N HIS A 31 -17.99 18.31 6.83
CA HIS A 31 -18.38 17.99 8.21
C HIS A 31 -17.15 17.67 9.05
N ASP A 32 -17.25 17.89 10.37
CA ASP A 32 -16.14 17.69 11.31
C ASP A 32 -15.63 16.25 11.36
N ASP A 33 -16.48 15.26 11.11
CA ASP A 33 -16.12 13.85 11.04
C ASP A 33 -15.26 13.54 9.81
N GLU A 34 -15.51 14.21 8.68
CA GLU A 34 -14.70 14.08 7.47
C GLU A 34 -13.28 14.67 7.68
N LEU A 35 -13.20 15.82 8.35
CA LEU A 35 -11.91 16.45 8.70
C LEU A 35 -11.10 15.56 9.64
N LYS A 36 -11.75 15.01 10.69
CA LYS A 36 -11.10 14.07 11.62
C LYS A 36 -10.58 12.82 10.90
N LEU A 37 -11.36 12.25 9.97
CA LEU A 37 -10.94 11.09 9.22
C LEU A 37 -9.71 11.39 8.36
N VAL A 38 -9.65 12.57 7.71
CA VAL A 38 -8.48 13.01 6.95
C VAL A 38 -7.27 13.11 7.87
N ASP A 39 -7.40 13.78 9.04
CA ASP A 39 -6.32 13.93 10.01
C ASP A 39 -5.79 12.57 10.50
N GLU A 40 -6.68 11.64 10.87
CA GLU A 40 -6.34 10.29 11.31
C GLU A 40 -5.54 9.52 10.23
N ILE A 41 -5.94 9.63 8.96
CA ILE A 41 -5.27 8.94 7.87
C ILE A 41 -3.90 9.54 7.58
N LEU A 42 -3.79 10.88 7.55
CA LEU A 42 -2.52 11.56 7.33
C LEU A 42 -1.52 11.27 8.46
N ASP A 43 -2.00 11.20 9.69
CA ASP A 43 -1.18 10.85 10.85
C ASP A 43 -0.71 9.39 10.79
N ALA A 44 -1.63 8.46 10.53
CA ALA A 44 -1.32 7.04 10.42
C ALA A 44 -0.28 6.72 9.32
N LEU A 45 -0.31 7.47 8.21
CA LEU A 45 0.69 7.38 7.14
C LEU A 45 1.95 8.23 7.41
N GLY A 46 1.97 9.01 8.49
CA GLY A 46 3.11 9.86 8.88
C GLY A 46 3.38 10.99 7.91
N ILE A 47 2.34 11.53 7.26
CA ILE A 47 2.43 12.62 6.27
C ILE A 47 1.71 13.90 6.69
N THR A 48 1.34 14.04 7.95
CA THR A 48 0.70 15.24 8.50
C THR A 48 1.50 16.52 8.21
N ALA A 49 2.84 16.45 8.25
CA ALA A 49 3.70 17.58 7.92
C ALA A 49 3.62 18.04 6.44
N LEU A 50 3.01 17.22 5.58
CA LEU A 50 2.81 17.53 4.16
C LEU A 50 1.44 18.14 3.87
N SER A 51 0.52 18.21 4.84
CA SER A 51 -0.90 18.58 4.67
C SER A 51 -1.11 19.83 3.81
N PHE A 52 -0.31 20.85 4.02
CA PHE A 52 -0.43 22.13 3.32
C PHE A 52 0.54 22.30 2.13
N ARG A 53 1.30 21.26 1.77
CA ARG A 53 2.13 21.29 0.57
C ARG A 53 1.30 21.03 -0.67
N ASN A 54 1.67 21.66 -1.80
CA ASN A 54 1.03 21.40 -3.08
C ASN A 54 1.45 20.02 -3.61
N LEU A 55 0.54 19.29 -4.25
CA LEU A 55 0.80 17.97 -4.81
C LEU A 55 2.00 17.94 -5.77
N GLY A 56 2.17 19.01 -6.56
CA GLY A 56 3.27 19.15 -7.52
C GLY A 56 4.67 19.34 -6.90
N GLU A 57 4.75 19.59 -5.59
CA GLU A 57 6.01 19.80 -4.85
C GLU A 57 6.49 18.51 -4.16
N LEU A 58 5.72 17.43 -4.27
CA LEU A 58 5.98 16.18 -3.57
C LEU A 58 6.94 15.29 -4.37
N SER A 59 7.82 14.58 -3.66
CA SER A 59 8.59 13.48 -4.24
C SER A 59 7.69 12.32 -4.64
N GLY A 60 8.15 11.40 -5.51
CA GLY A 60 7.39 10.22 -5.92
C GLY A 60 6.88 9.38 -4.75
N GLY A 61 7.72 9.12 -3.75
CA GLY A 61 7.29 8.39 -2.54
C GLY A 61 6.25 9.16 -1.72
N GLN A 62 6.35 10.50 -1.63
CA GLN A 62 5.32 11.32 -0.96
C GLN A 62 4.00 11.29 -1.74
N GLN A 63 4.04 11.36 -3.06
CA GLN A 63 2.85 11.23 -3.92
C GLN A 63 2.18 9.85 -3.74
N GLN A 64 2.97 8.80 -3.62
CA GLN A 64 2.49 7.44 -3.34
C GLN A 64 1.71 7.39 -2.01
N LEU A 65 2.25 7.96 -0.93
CA LEU A 65 1.56 8.02 0.37
C LEU A 65 0.26 8.83 0.31
N VAL A 66 0.25 9.94 -0.44
CA VAL A 66 -0.98 10.72 -0.66
C VAL A 66 -2.01 9.93 -1.46
N SER A 67 -1.62 9.18 -2.48
CA SER A 67 -2.53 8.31 -3.26
C SER A 67 -3.16 7.24 -2.36
N ILE A 68 -2.38 6.67 -1.45
CA ILE A 68 -2.88 5.74 -0.43
C ILE A 68 -3.91 6.45 0.47
N ALA A 69 -3.60 7.66 0.97
CA ALA A 69 -4.52 8.44 1.79
C ALA A 69 -5.85 8.73 1.08
N GLN A 70 -5.80 9.14 -0.19
CA GLN A 70 -6.98 9.38 -1.04
C GLN A 70 -7.85 8.12 -1.23
N THR A 71 -7.24 6.94 -1.22
CA THR A 71 -7.98 5.69 -1.32
C THR A 71 -8.62 5.32 0.01
N LEU A 72 -7.89 5.48 1.11
CA LEU A 72 -8.34 5.11 2.46
C LEU A 72 -9.45 6.01 2.99
N VAL A 73 -9.44 7.31 2.67
CA VAL A 73 -10.47 8.26 3.12
C VAL A 73 -11.86 7.92 2.58
N ARG A 74 -11.92 7.10 1.54
CA ARG A 74 -13.18 6.58 0.97
C ARG A 74 -13.78 5.44 1.77
N GLU A 75 -13.08 4.93 2.79
CA GLU A 75 -13.48 3.80 3.64
C GLU A 75 -13.92 2.57 2.82
N PRO A 76 -13.08 2.04 1.92
CA PRO A 76 -13.42 0.92 1.08
C PRO A 76 -13.55 -0.37 1.90
N HIS A 77 -14.47 -1.27 1.51
CA HIS A 77 -14.53 -2.63 2.04
C HIS A 77 -13.48 -3.56 1.44
N ILE A 78 -13.06 -3.26 0.20
CA ILE A 78 -12.02 -3.99 -0.52
C ILE A 78 -11.01 -2.97 -1.04
N LEU A 79 -9.74 -3.19 -0.74
CA LEU A 79 -8.62 -2.37 -1.15
C LEU A 79 -7.70 -3.17 -2.07
N LEU A 80 -7.52 -2.68 -3.29
CA LEU A 80 -6.60 -3.28 -4.27
C LEU A 80 -5.44 -2.31 -4.50
N MET A 81 -4.21 -2.79 -4.33
CA MET A 81 -3.00 -2.00 -4.47
C MET A 81 -1.98 -2.73 -5.34
N ASP A 82 -1.40 -2.00 -6.27
CA ASP A 82 -0.32 -2.49 -7.12
C ASP A 82 0.98 -1.83 -6.68
N GLU A 83 1.90 -2.64 -6.13
CA GLU A 83 3.21 -2.22 -5.62
C GLU A 83 3.21 -0.92 -4.79
N PRO A 84 2.38 -0.79 -3.74
CA PRO A 84 2.21 0.49 -3.03
C PRO A 84 3.46 0.95 -2.28
N THR A 85 4.50 0.14 -2.24
CA THR A 85 5.74 0.41 -1.50
C THR A 85 6.96 0.62 -2.40
N SER A 86 6.84 0.47 -3.74
CA SER A 86 7.98 0.48 -4.67
C SER A 86 8.78 1.79 -4.69
N ALA A 87 8.14 2.94 -4.47
CA ALA A 87 8.78 4.26 -4.44
C ALA A 87 9.17 4.73 -3.02
N LEU A 88 9.01 3.87 -2.00
CA LEU A 88 9.22 4.22 -0.59
C LEU A 88 10.56 3.69 -0.07
N ASP A 89 11.16 4.43 0.86
CA ASP A 89 12.27 3.92 1.66
C ASP A 89 11.81 2.80 2.62
N MET A 90 12.75 2.02 3.13
CA MET A 90 12.48 0.85 3.98
C MET A 90 11.61 1.18 5.20
N HIS A 91 11.84 2.34 5.85
CA HIS A 91 11.05 2.76 6.99
C HIS A 91 9.58 2.94 6.61
N ARG A 92 9.32 3.66 5.52
CA ARG A 92 7.98 3.93 4.99
C ARG A 92 7.30 2.66 4.48
N GLN A 93 8.04 1.76 3.83
CA GLN A 93 7.51 0.46 3.41
C GLN A 93 6.94 -0.32 4.61
N VAL A 94 7.74 -0.47 5.67
CA VAL A 94 7.31 -1.16 6.90
C VAL A 94 6.12 -0.46 7.54
N GLN A 95 6.12 0.88 7.61
CA GLN A 95 5.02 1.67 8.15
C GLN A 95 3.71 1.41 7.40
N VAL A 96 3.73 1.51 6.07
CA VAL A 96 2.55 1.29 5.22
C VAL A 96 2.03 -0.14 5.34
N LEU A 97 2.88 -1.15 5.23
CA LEU A 97 2.46 -2.56 5.30
C LEU A 97 1.92 -2.92 6.69
N THR A 98 2.53 -2.40 7.76
CA THR A 98 2.00 -2.56 9.12
C THR A 98 0.62 -1.93 9.26
N PHE A 99 0.46 -0.71 8.75
CA PHE A 99 -0.82 -0.02 8.77
C PHE A 99 -1.90 -0.79 7.98
N MET A 100 -1.57 -1.31 6.79
CA MET A 100 -2.51 -2.11 5.97
C MET A 100 -2.94 -3.40 6.67
N ARG A 101 -2.00 -4.11 7.30
CA ARG A 101 -2.30 -5.30 8.10
C ARG A 101 -3.22 -4.98 9.28
N ASP A 102 -2.94 -3.89 9.99
CA ASP A 102 -3.77 -3.43 11.11
C ASP A 102 -5.17 -3.00 10.66
N LEU A 103 -5.27 -2.32 9.52
CA LEU A 103 -6.54 -1.93 8.91
C LEU A 103 -7.39 -3.16 8.57
N ALA A 104 -6.79 -4.16 7.90
CA ALA A 104 -7.47 -5.40 7.55
C ALA A 104 -8.05 -6.10 8.80
N ARG A 105 -7.25 -6.20 9.88
CA ARG A 105 -7.64 -6.88 11.11
C ARG A 105 -8.67 -6.12 11.95
N LYS A 106 -8.49 -4.80 12.09
CA LYS A 106 -9.33 -3.97 12.99
C LYS A 106 -10.65 -3.54 12.35
N ARG A 107 -10.64 -3.25 11.04
CA ARG A 107 -11.83 -2.74 10.32
C ARG A 107 -12.48 -3.77 9.40
N GLN A 108 -12.00 -5.02 9.38
CA GLN A 108 -12.49 -6.09 8.51
C GLN A 108 -12.48 -5.72 7.01
N VAL A 109 -11.49 -4.95 6.59
CA VAL A 109 -11.25 -4.59 5.20
C VAL A 109 -10.46 -5.70 4.54
N ILE A 110 -10.88 -6.13 3.35
CA ILE A 110 -10.10 -7.07 2.54
C ILE A 110 -9.04 -6.26 1.79
N VAL A 111 -7.76 -6.55 2.04
CA VAL A 111 -6.63 -5.86 1.42
C VAL A 111 -5.88 -6.81 0.51
N PHE A 112 -5.87 -6.51 -0.79
CA PHE A 112 -5.04 -7.20 -1.79
C PHE A 112 -3.89 -6.29 -2.20
N ILE A 113 -2.66 -6.78 -2.10
CA ILE A 113 -1.46 -6.05 -2.50
C ILE A 113 -0.69 -6.93 -3.49
N ALA A 114 -0.48 -6.44 -4.71
CA ALA A 114 0.52 -7.01 -5.59
C ALA A 114 1.90 -6.59 -5.05
N ILE A 115 2.74 -7.56 -4.73
CA ILE A 115 4.05 -7.36 -4.10
C ILE A 115 5.08 -8.26 -4.76
N HIS A 116 6.28 -7.74 -4.99
CA HIS A 116 7.39 -8.50 -5.57
C HIS A 116 8.44 -8.92 -4.52
N ASP A 117 8.45 -8.28 -3.36
CA ASP A 117 9.32 -8.67 -2.24
C ASP A 117 8.68 -9.77 -1.41
N LEU A 118 9.16 -11.00 -1.60
CA LEU A 118 8.64 -12.19 -0.92
C LEU A 118 8.91 -12.19 0.59
N ASN A 119 9.97 -11.52 1.07
CA ASN A 119 10.21 -11.37 2.50
C ASN A 119 9.16 -10.45 3.13
N GLN A 120 8.73 -9.40 2.41
CA GLN A 120 7.59 -8.59 2.85
C GLN A 120 6.28 -9.40 2.83
N ALA A 121 6.05 -10.22 1.81
CA ALA A 121 4.87 -11.09 1.75
C ALA A 121 4.85 -12.07 2.93
N LEU A 122 5.94 -12.76 3.24
CA LEU A 122 6.05 -13.65 4.40
C LEU A 122 5.75 -12.95 5.73
N ARG A 123 6.19 -11.70 5.86
CA ARG A 123 6.08 -10.94 7.11
C ARG A 123 4.71 -10.31 7.33
N PHE A 124 4.06 -9.84 6.28
CA PHE A 124 2.87 -8.98 6.40
C PHE A 124 1.58 -9.61 5.90
N ALA A 125 1.64 -10.57 4.95
CA ALA A 125 0.45 -11.19 4.38
C ALA A 125 -0.04 -12.38 5.22
N ASP A 126 -1.35 -12.43 5.49
CA ASP A 126 -1.99 -13.59 6.09
C ASP A 126 -2.15 -14.72 5.04
N GLN A 127 -2.49 -14.33 3.79
CA GLN A 127 -2.70 -15.22 2.66
C GLN A 127 -1.89 -14.74 1.45
N VAL A 128 -1.43 -15.65 0.63
CA VAL A 128 -0.73 -15.35 -0.62
C VAL A 128 -1.41 -16.07 -1.77
N LEU A 129 -1.55 -15.37 -2.90
CA LEU A 129 -1.93 -15.92 -4.19
C LEU A 129 -0.76 -15.74 -5.15
N VAL A 130 -0.18 -16.84 -5.61
CA VAL A 130 0.90 -16.83 -6.61
C VAL A 130 0.30 -16.93 -8.00
N ILE A 131 0.62 -15.96 -8.85
CA ILE A 131 0.18 -15.92 -10.26
C ILE A 131 1.43 -16.00 -11.13
N ALA A 132 1.48 -16.98 -12.03
CA ALA A 132 2.52 -17.10 -13.04
C ALA A 132 1.92 -17.56 -14.37
N ASP A 133 2.43 -17.04 -15.49
CA ASP A 133 1.94 -17.33 -16.85
C ASP A 133 0.41 -17.12 -16.99
N GLY A 134 -0.13 -16.08 -16.37
CA GLY A 134 -1.56 -15.74 -16.39
C GLY A 134 -2.47 -16.70 -15.62
N THR A 135 -1.91 -17.62 -14.83
CA THR A 135 -2.68 -18.60 -14.04
C THR A 135 -2.33 -18.55 -12.57
N ALA A 136 -3.32 -18.86 -11.70
CA ALA A 136 -3.08 -19.07 -10.28
C ALA A 136 -2.34 -20.41 -10.08
N ARG A 137 -1.14 -20.36 -9.52
CA ARG A 137 -0.28 -21.52 -9.26
C ARG A 137 -0.46 -22.08 -7.87
N ALA A 138 -0.60 -21.20 -6.88
CA ALA A 138 -0.80 -21.59 -5.49
C ALA A 138 -1.59 -20.50 -4.75
N SER A 139 -2.33 -20.90 -3.71
CA SER A 139 -3.04 -19.97 -2.83
C SER A 139 -3.14 -20.58 -1.43
N GLY A 140 -2.95 -19.78 -0.39
CA GLY A 140 -3.04 -20.22 0.99
C GLY A 140 -2.25 -19.34 1.96
N PRO A 141 -2.05 -19.79 3.21
CA PRO A 141 -1.21 -19.09 4.19
C PRO A 141 0.18 -18.81 3.63
N SER A 142 0.72 -17.60 3.91
CA SER A 142 1.99 -17.17 3.32
C SER A 142 3.15 -18.15 3.58
N HIS A 143 3.23 -18.68 4.79
CA HIS A 143 4.30 -19.62 5.20
C HIS A 143 4.16 -21.05 4.63
N GLU A 144 3.00 -21.42 4.09
CA GLU A 144 2.78 -22.70 3.41
C GLU A 144 3.03 -22.58 1.90
N VAL A 145 2.54 -21.48 1.32
CA VAL A 145 2.63 -21.23 -0.13
C VAL A 145 4.05 -20.82 -0.53
N ILE A 146 4.68 -19.93 0.24
CA ILE A 146 6.06 -19.52 -0.03
C ILE A 146 6.99 -20.58 0.58
N ASN A 147 7.48 -21.48 -0.25
CA ASN A 147 8.40 -22.54 0.09
C ASN A 147 9.48 -22.71 -0.99
N GLU A 148 10.51 -23.48 -0.69
CA GLU A 148 11.67 -23.68 -1.59
C GLU A 148 11.26 -24.25 -2.96
N GLN A 149 10.27 -25.14 -3.00
CA GLN A 149 9.77 -25.71 -4.26
C GLN A 149 9.12 -24.61 -5.11
N MET A 150 8.24 -23.76 -4.54
CA MET A 150 7.62 -22.65 -5.25
C MET A 150 8.65 -21.66 -5.76
N LEU A 151 9.69 -21.35 -4.95
CA LEU A 151 10.79 -20.45 -5.35
C LEU A 151 11.55 -21.01 -6.55
N ARG A 152 11.84 -22.32 -6.56
CA ARG A 152 12.49 -22.99 -7.68
C ARG A 152 11.61 -23.01 -8.93
N GLU A 153 10.35 -23.38 -8.81
CA GLU A 153 9.45 -23.58 -9.97
C GLU A 153 9.02 -22.26 -10.61
N VAL A 154 8.68 -21.25 -9.78
CA VAL A 154 8.09 -19.99 -10.24
C VAL A 154 9.15 -18.91 -10.47
N TYR A 155 10.09 -18.76 -9.52
CA TYR A 155 11.12 -17.72 -9.56
C TYR A 155 12.45 -18.20 -10.15
N ARG A 156 12.62 -19.53 -10.34
CA ARG A 156 13.83 -20.16 -10.88
C ARG A 156 15.07 -19.81 -10.08
N VAL A 157 14.96 -19.87 -8.78
CA VAL A 157 16.06 -19.66 -7.84
C VAL A 157 16.17 -20.82 -6.87
N GLU A 158 17.40 -21.17 -6.52
CA GLU A 158 17.73 -22.00 -5.35
C GLU A 158 17.71 -21.09 -4.13
N ALA A 159 16.89 -21.42 -3.16
CA ALA A 159 16.74 -20.60 -1.96
C ALA A 159 16.41 -21.45 -0.75
N ARG A 160 16.79 -20.95 0.42
CA ARG A 160 16.47 -21.53 1.72
C ARG A 160 15.53 -20.62 2.48
N ILE A 161 14.66 -21.19 3.30
CA ILE A 161 13.78 -20.43 4.19
C ILE A 161 14.25 -20.71 5.62
N GLU A 162 14.87 -19.72 6.24
CA GLU A 162 15.41 -19.81 7.59
C GLU A 162 14.62 -18.97 8.58
N ARG A 163 14.60 -19.41 9.84
CA ARG A 163 14.03 -18.61 10.93
C ARG A 163 15.13 -17.76 11.56
N CYS A 164 14.89 -16.44 11.62
CA CYS A 164 15.76 -15.54 12.34
C CYS A 164 15.60 -15.70 13.87
N SER A 165 16.46 -15.02 14.65
CA SER A 165 16.41 -15.05 16.12
C SER A 165 15.09 -14.58 16.75
N ARG A 166 14.24 -13.90 15.98
CA ARG A 166 12.88 -13.47 16.38
C ARG A 166 11.79 -14.45 15.97
N GLY A 167 12.15 -15.57 15.34
CA GLY A 167 11.22 -16.60 14.87
C GLY A 167 10.55 -16.30 13.52
N GLU A 168 10.87 -15.17 12.90
CA GLU A 168 10.34 -14.80 11.58
C GLU A 168 11.06 -15.57 10.46
N HIS A 169 10.32 -15.93 9.41
CA HIS A 169 10.90 -16.59 8.25
C HIS A 169 11.54 -15.59 7.30
N HIS A 170 12.70 -15.95 6.75
CA HIS A 170 13.44 -15.17 5.76
C HIS A 170 13.88 -16.07 4.61
N ILE A 171 13.72 -15.58 3.40
CA ILE A 171 14.22 -16.20 2.18
C ILE A 171 15.65 -15.73 1.95
N LEU A 172 16.55 -16.71 1.82
CA LEU A 172 17.94 -16.51 1.44
C LEU A 172 18.13 -17.14 0.06
N ILE A 173 18.47 -16.34 -0.92
CA ILE A 173 18.72 -16.81 -2.29
C ILE A 173 20.17 -17.26 -2.35
N ASP A 174 20.38 -18.51 -2.76
CA ASP A 174 21.71 -19.12 -2.87
C ASP A 174 22.22 -19.10 -4.31
N ASP A 175 21.35 -19.39 -5.31
CA ASP A 175 21.75 -19.45 -6.72
C ASP A 175 20.53 -19.31 -7.64
N ILE A 176 20.76 -19.29 -8.94
CA ILE A 176 19.76 -19.39 -10.00
C ILE A 176 19.66 -20.84 -10.51
N VAL A 177 18.43 -21.27 -10.90
CA VAL A 177 18.19 -22.59 -11.50
C VAL A 177 18.40 -22.56 -13.00
#